data_bacc8b9dcb6b0e60130957c42fe9ae96
#
_entry.id   bacc8b9dcb6b0e60130957c42fe9ae96
#
_cell.length_a   1.000
_cell.length_b   1.000
_cell.length_c   1.000
_cell.angle_alpha   90.00
_cell.angle_beta   90.00
_cell.angle_gamma   90.00
#
_symmetry.space_group_name_H-M   'P 1'
#
loop_
_entity.id
_entity.type
_entity.pdbx_description
1 polymer ?
#
loop_
_entity_poly.entity_id
_entity_poly.type
_entity_poly.pdbx_seq_one_letter_code
_entity_poly.pdbx_strand_id
1 'polypeptide(L)'
;SQPHSQRVHYYYYKDSKVFTELKQYLDDLVNSFFSEVVINSASVPVIITDSSRHQLIASGNIHEGNLTDSLFLQKTLQQMEAENKPIRLDFVDYGTSYIFYRDSYLLRQFRYYPYVQITIIAFFIFLSYMLFNASRRSEQNQVWAGMAKETAHQLGTPLSSLMAWTEMLKMQNIDNHIINEIEKDISRLDDVTRRFSKIGSAVTLKDTNVVTAIYEAVDYLKNRTSQKVSYQINIPKDYMVPLPLNKHLFQWVIENLVKNAVDAIEGEGKIQIGVFEENKVVYVDISDDGKGMTRKQIQHIFHPGFTTKKRGWGLGLTLVKRILEQYHGGKIFVKNSAPGKGTTFRIVLKKHPKPVKKGLFRYHQ
;
A
#
# COMPACT_ATOMS: atom_id res chain seq x y z
N SER A 1 -21.14 97.69 -60.31
CA SER A 1 -20.55 96.41 -59.91
C SER A 1 -21.65 95.42 -59.55
N GLN A 2 -21.92 94.47 -60.41
CA GLN A 2 -22.84 93.35 -60.14
C GLN A 2 -22.11 92.22 -59.56
N PRO A 3 -22.63 91.50 -58.56
CA PRO A 3 -21.99 90.29 -58.03
C PRO A 3 -22.19 89.12 -59.01
N HIS A 4 -21.09 88.49 -59.35
CA HIS A 4 -21.09 87.19 -60.08
C HIS A 4 -21.75 86.14 -59.22
N SER A 5 -22.93 85.65 -59.64
CA SER A 5 -23.54 84.49 -59.08
C SER A 5 -22.77 83.24 -59.53
N GLN A 6 -22.05 82.63 -58.66
CA GLN A 6 -21.49 81.26 -58.92
C GLN A 6 -22.67 80.29 -59.02
N ARG A 7 -22.95 79.84 -60.25
CA ARG A 7 -23.85 78.72 -60.46
C ARG A 7 -23.18 77.45 -60.08
N VAL A 8 -23.63 76.82 -59.02
CA VAL A 8 -23.23 75.49 -58.63
C VAL A 8 -23.96 74.50 -59.54
N HIS A 9 -23.21 73.74 -60.31
CA HIS A 9 -23.76 72.69 -61.15
C HIS A 9 -23.67 71.37 -60.38
N TYR A 10 -24.81 70.73 -60.17
CA TYR A 10 -24.91 69.41 -59.54
C TYR A 10 -24.98 68.39 -60.67
N TYR A 11 -24.01 67.44 -60.74
CA TYR A 11 -24.03 66.32 -61.64
C TYR A 11 -24.64 65.15 -60.88
N TYR A 12 -25.79 64.66 -61.38
CA TYR A 12 -26.41 63.45 -60.95
C TYR A 12 -26.00 62.34 -61.86
N TYR A 13 -25.36 61.34 -61.36
CA TYR A 13 -25.07 60.13 -62.11
C TYR A 13 -25.78 58.95 -61.45
N LYS A 14 -26.23 58.03 -62.25
CA LYS A 14 -26.81 56.77 -61.84
C LYS A 14 -25.72 55.71 -61.97
N ASP A 15 -25.53 54.90 -60.96
CA ASP A 15 -24.60 53.80 -61.04
C ASP A 15 -24.89 52.97 -62.34
N SER A 16 -23.83 52.60 -63.02
CA SER A 16 -24.00 51.75 -64.22
C SER A 16 -24.55 50.40 -63.78
N LYS A 17 -25.39 49.81 -64.66
CA LYS A 17 -25.96 48.47 -64.41
C LYS A 17 -24.84 47.43 -64.07
N VAL A 18 -23.75 47.55 -64.82
CA VAL A 18 -22.57 46.66 -64.62
C VAL A 18 -21.96 46.86 -63.19
N PHE A 19 -21.90 48.11 -62.69
CA PHE A 19 -21.38 48.36 -61.36
C PHE A 19 -22.29 47.78 -60.28
N THR A 20 -23.60 47.89 -60.43
CA THR A 20 -24.59 47.33 -59.51
C THR A 20 -24.55 45.82 -59.49
N GLU A 21 -24.46 45.20 -60.68
CA GLU A 21 -24.33 43.72 -60.83
C GLU A 21 -23.01 43.21 -60.21
N LEU A 22 -21.89 43.91 -60.41
CA LEU A 22 -20.61 43.57 -59.89
C LEU A 22 -20.63 43.66 -58.35
N LYS A 23 -21.21 44.73 -57.78
CA LYS A 23 -21.38 44.91 -56.37
C LYS A 23 -22.18 43.77 -55.74
N GLN A 24 -23.31 43.42 -56.35
CA GLN A 24 -24.16 42.35 -55.90
C GLN A 24 -23.39 40.99 -55.96
N TYR A 25 -22.62 40.73 -56.99
CA TYR A 25 -21.78 39.52 -57.06
C TYR A 25 -20.72 39.45 -55.99
N LEU A 26 -20.08 40.60 -55.63
CA LEU A 26 -19.12 40.69 -54.54
C LEU A 26 -19.78 40.49 -53.18
N ASP A 27 -20.99 41.07 -52.95
CA ASP A 27 -21.78 40.84 -51.72
C ASP A 27 -22.11 39.35 -51.58
N ASP A 28 -22.55 38.70 -52.64
CA ASP A 28 -22.86 37.27 -52.62
C ASP A 28 -21.60 36.40 -52.34
N LEU A 29 -20.44 36.78 -52.90
CA LEU A 29 -19.16 36.12 -52.69
C LEU A 29 -18.72 36.22 -51.23
N VAL A 30 -18.78 37.42 -50.63
CA VAL A 30 -18.41 37.67 -49.25
C VAL A 30 -19.34 36.93 -48.28
N ASN A 31 -20.64 36.96 -48.51
CA ASN A 31 -21.63 36.24 -47.73
C ASN A 31 -21.44 34.73 -47.85
N SER A 32 -21.15 34.22 -49.06
CA SER A 32 -20.81 32.82 -49.30
C SER A 32 -19.55 32.42 -48.51
N PHE A 33 -18.50 33.23 -48.53
CA PHE A 33 -17.27 32.99 -47.79
C PHE A 33 -17.53 32.89 -46.28
N PHE A 34 -18.26 33.84 -45.69
CA PHE A 34 -18.61 33.79 -44.28
C PHE A 34 -19.43 32.55 -43.94
N SER A 35 -20.41 32.21 -44.76
CA SER A 35 -21.21 31.00 -44.57
C SER A 35 -20.36 29.75 -44.66
N GLU A 36 -19.43 29.68 -45.60
CA GLU A 36 -18.52 28.54 -45.76
C GLU A 36 -17.55 28.40 -44.60
N VAL A 37 -17.00 29.49 -44.08
CA VAL A 37 -16.16 29.48 -42.84
C VAL A 37 -16.94 28.94 -41.66
N VAL A 38 -18.21 29.35 -41.50
CA VAL A 38 -19.07 28.86 -40.43
C VAL A 38 -19.43 27.39 -40.60
N ILE A 39 -19.82 26.97 -41.80
CA ILE A 39 -20.23 25.59 -42.11
C ILE A 39 -19.01 24.63 -41.96
N ASN A 40 -17.85 25.03 -42.49
CA ASN A 40 -16.64 24.19 -42.49
C ASN A 40 -15.85 24.26 -41.18
N SER A 41 -16.27 25.06 -40.18
CA SER A 41 -15.61 25.17 -38.89
C SER A 41 -15.65 23.88 -38.04
N ALA A 42 -16.20 22.79 -38.56
CA ALA A 42 -16.14 21.42 -38.02
C ALA A 42 -16.24 21.34 -36.50
N SER A 43 -17.37 21.76 -35.93
CA SER A 43 -17.62 21.79 -34.48
C SER A 43 -16.78 22.79 -33.64
N VAL A 44 -16.03 23.68 -34.28
CA VAL A 44 -15.36 24.80 -33.63
C VAL A 44 -16.38 25.94 -33.44
N PRO A 45 -16.61 26.46 -32.22
CA PRO A 45 -17.44 27.64 -32.00
C PRO A 45 -16.80 28.85 -32.66
N VAL A 46 -17.53 29.51 -33.58
CA VAL A 46 -17.06 30.68 -34.36
C VAL A 46 -18.07 31.79 -34.28
N ILE A 47 -17.62 33.03 -34.11
CA ILE A 47 -18.39 34.27 -34.23
C ILE A 47 -17.66 35.20 -35.19
N ILE A 48 -18.36 35.74 -36.17
CA ILE A 48 -17.84 36.75 -37.09
C ILE A 48 -18.56 38.06 -36.78
N THR A 49 -17.79 39.13 -36.55
CA THR A 49 -18.32 40.48 -36.26
C THR A 49 -17.78 41.49 -37.25
N ASP A 50 -18.46 42.63 -37.28
CA ASP A 50 -18.00 43.84 -37.95
C ASP A 50 -16.77 44.48 -37.29
N SER A 51 -16.29 45.57 -37.88
CA SER A 51 -15.15 46.35 -37.34
C SER A 51 -15.36 46.92 -35.96
N SER A 52 -16.61 47.20 -35.59
CA SER A 52 -16.98 47.74 -34.26
C SER A 52 -16.99 46.67 -33.15
N ARG A 53 -16.98 45.39 -33.55
CA ARG A 53 -17.12 44.20 -32.66
C ARG A 53 -18.45 44.13 -31.89
N HIS A 54 -19.45 44.90 -32.33
CA HIS A 54 -20.76 44.94 -31.69
C HIS A 54 -21.85 44.30 -32.52
N GLN A 55 -21.66 44.23 -33.83
CA GLN A 55 -22.64 43.64 -34.76
C GLN A 55 -22.22 42.24 -35.22
N LEU A 56 -23.11 41.27 -34.97
CA LEU A 56 -22.94 39.91 -35.40
C LEU A 56 -23.17 39.80 -36.91
N ILE A 57 -22.21 39.30 -37.67
CA ILE A 57 -22.34 38.99 -39.11
C ILE A 57 -22.76 37.52 -39.29
N ALA A 58 -22.05 36.60 -38.64
CA ALA A 58 -22.36 35.18 -38.72
C ALA A 58 -21.86 34.45 -37.46
N SER A 59 -22.45 33.30 -37.15
CA SER A 59 -22.01 32.43 -36.03
C SER A 59 -22.24 30.97 -36.38
N GLY A 60 -21.39 30.11 -35.83
CA GLY A 60 -21.49 28.66 -35.99
C GLY A 60 -21.05 27.90 -34.74
N ASN A 61 -21.70 26.76 -34.55
CA ASN A 61 -21.39 25.82 -33.46
C ASN A 61 -21.46 26.40 -32.05
N ILE A 62 -22.32 27.42 -31.84
CA ILE A 62 -22.57 28.01 -30.52
C ILE A 62 -23.92 27.50 -30.02
N HIS A 63 -23.89 26.69 -29.00
CA HIS A 63 -25.07 25.98 -28.48
C HIS A 63 -25.75 26.70 -27.34
N GLU A 64 -25.16 27.76 -26.78
CA GLU A 64 -25.64 28.40 -25.55
C GLU A 64 -25.96 29.90 -25.81
N GLY A 65 -27.21 30.27 -25.53
CA GLY A 65 -27.62 31.66 -25.42
C GLY A 65 -28.11 32.30 -26.72
N ASN A 66 -28.71 33.48 -26.56
CA ASN A 66 -29.21 34.28 -27.65
C ASN A 66 -28.16 35.31 -28.06
N LEU A 67 -27.45 35.06 -29.18
CA LEU A 67 -26.42 35.98 -29.71
C LEU A 67 -26.99 37.34 -30.18
N THR A 68 -28.30 37.50 -30.22
CA THR A 68 -28.95 38.77 -30.46
C THR A 68 -28.98 39.70 -29.24
N ASP A 69 -28.75 39.11 -28.05
CA ASP A 69 -28.54 39.91 -26.83
C ASP A 69 -27.14 40.51 -26.82
N SER A 70 -27.04 41.81 -26.84
CA SER A 70 -25.79 42.57 -26.88
C SER A 70 -24.86 42.25 -25.67
N LEU A 71 -25.41 42.06 -24.49
CA LEU A 71 -24.63 41.73 -23.30
C LEU A 71 -24.05 40.30 -23.34
N PHE A 72 -24.87 39.36 -23.85
CA PHE A 72 -24.41 37.99 -24.01
C PHE A 72 -23.33 37.88 -25.09
N LEU A 73 -23.51 38.56 -26.23
CA LEU A 73 -22.53 38.62 -27.27
C LEU A 73 -21.18 39.17 -26.78
N GLN A 74 -21.19 40.34 -26.09
CA GLN A 74 -19.99 40.97 -25.57
C GLN A 74 -19.23 40.02 -24.60
N LYS A 75 -19.94 39.37 -23.67
CA LYS A 75 -19.36 38.43 -22.74
C LYS A 75 -18.74 37.23 -23.46
N THR A 76 -19.40 36.71 -24.49
CA THR A 76 -18.93 35.58 -25.29
C THR A 76 -17.67 35.93 -26.08
N LEU A 77 -17.65 37.12 -26.71
CA LEU A 77 -16.48 37.63 -27.42
C LEU A 77 -15.28 37.81 -26.50
N GLN A 78 -15.45 38.38 -25.29
CA GLN A 78 -14.38 38.51 -24.30
C GLN A 78 -13.82 37.13 -23.89
N GLN A 79 -14.68 36.14 -23.71
CA GLN A 79 -14.23 34.80 -23.38
C GLN A 79 -13.45 34.15 -24.53
N MET A 80 -13.91 34.33 -25.75
CA MET A 80 -13.23 33.83 -26.96
C MET A 80 -11.86 34.50 -27.15
N GLU A 81 -11.79 35.83 -26.97
CA GLU A 81 -10.54 36.60 -27.06
C GLU A 81 -9.53 36.25 -26.00
N ALA A 82 -9.99 35.86 -24.78
CA ALA A 82 -9.13 35.37 -23.73
C ALA A 82 -8.52 33.97 -24.03
N GLU A 83 -9.24 33.12 -24.79
CA GLU A 83 -8.75 31.82 -25.20
C GLU A 83 -7.85 31.89 -26.44
N ASN A 84 -8.29 32.66 -27.49
CA ASN A 84 -7.60 32.75 -28.78
C ASN A 84 -7.67 34.16 -29.34
N LYS A 85 -6.60 34.65 -29.92
CA LYS A 85 -6.57 35.96 -30.56
C LYS A 85 -7.50 35.95 -31.78
N PRO A 86 -8.41 36.96 -31.95
CA PRO A 86 -9.30 37.03 -33.08
C PRO A 86 -8.52 37.21 -34.38
N ILE A 87 -8.97 36.55 -35.43
CA ILE A 87 -8.41 36.70 -36.79
C ILE A 87 -9.04 37.92 -37.42
N ARG A 88 -8.22 38.89 -37.84
CA ARG A 88 -8.67 40.08 -38.54
C ARG A 88 -8.71 39.79 -40.05
N LEU A 89 -9.82 40.13 -40.69
CA LEU A 89 -10.01 40.08 -42.12
C LEU A 89 -10.30 41.49 -42.64
N ASP A 90 -9.49 41.95 -43.58
CA ASP A 90 -9.69 43.23 -44.25
C ASP A 90 -10.19 42.98 -45.68
N PHE A 91 -11.42 43.36 -45.98
CA PHE A 91 -11.99 43.28 -47.30
C PHE A 91 -11.97 44.69 -47.92
N VAL A 92 -11.45 44.78 -49.15
CA VAL A 92 -11.47 46.01 -49.95
C VAL A 92 -12.94 46.36 -50.21
N ASP A 93 -13.38 47.58 -49.84
CA ASP A 93 -14.73 48.11 -49.94
C ASP A 93 -15.78 47.60 -48.93
N TYR A 94 -15.48 46.51 -48.13
CA TYR A 94 -16.40 45.97 -47.11
C TYR A 94 -15.96 46.22 -45.69
N GLY A 95 -14.76 46.81 -45.53
CA GLY A 95 -14.20 47.12 -44.20
C GLY A 95 -13.55 45.89 -43.51
N THR A 96 -13.27 46.08 -42.21
CA THR A 96 -12.60 45.07 -41.40
C THR A 96 -13.64 44.20 -40.68
N SER A 97 -13.46 42.88 -40.71
CA SER A 97 -14.24 41.93 -39.89
C SER A 97 -13.32 41.15 -38.99
N TYR A 98 -13.86 40.68 -37.88
CA TYR A 98 -13.12 39.86 -36.93
C TYR A 98 -13.76 38.47 -36.79
N ILE A 99 -12.94 37.40 -36.87
CA ILE A 99 -13.35 36.04 -36.57
C ILE A 99 -12.85 35.69 -35.19
N PHE A 100 -13.78 35.49 -34.28
CA PHE A 100 -13.54 34.94 -32.94
C PHE A 100 -13.80 33.44 -32.96
N TYR A 101 -12.93 32.66 -32.34
CA TYR A 101 -13.06 31.21 -32.28
C TYR A 101 -12.60 30.69 -30.92
N ARG A 102 -13.13 29.53 -30.56
CA ARG A 102 -12.80 28.82 -29.31
C ARG A 102 -12.40 27.40 -29.66
N ASP A 103 -11.56 26.80 -28.77
CA ASP A 103 -11.23 25.38 -28.93
C ASP A 103 -12.51 24.52 -28.97
N SER A 104 -12.58 23.57 -29.89
CA SER A 104 -13.72 22.66 -29.98
C SER A 104 -13.79 21.80 -28.69
N TYR A 105 -14.98 21.31 -28.37
CA TYR A 105 -15.19 20.41 -27.23
C TYR A 105 -14.28 19.19 -27.30
N LEU A 106 -14.06 18.64 -28.49
CA LEU A 106 -13.15 17.52 -28.73
C LEU A 106 -11.69 17.87 -28.40
N LEU A 107 -11.20 19.03 -28.82
CA LEU A 107 -9.83 19.50 -28.53
C LEU A 107 -9.61 19.64 -27.01
N ARG A 108 -10.61 20.16 -26.30
CA ARG A 108 -10.56 20.23 -24.82
C ARG A 108 -10.52 18.86 -24.18
N GLN A 109 -11.29 17.89 -24.63
CA GLN A 109 -11.22 16.52 -24.14
C GLN A 109 -9.85 15.89 -24.41
N PHE A 110 -9.30 16.06 -25.60
CA PHE A 110 -7.98 15.53 -25.94
C PHE A 110 -6.86 16.09 -25.06
N ARG A 111 -6.99 17.31 -24.56
CA ARG A 111 -6.02 17.88 -23.61
C ARG A 111 -5.96 17.11 -22.29
N TYR A 112 -7.09 16.58 -21.82
CA TYR A 112 -7.16 15.80 -20.56
C TYR A 112 -6.92 14.30 -20.77
N TYR A 113 -7.06 13.80 -21.99
CA TYR A 113 -6.92 12.38 -22.30
C TYR A 113 -5.59 11.76 -21.82
N PRO A 114 -4.41 12.38 -21.99
CA PRO A 114 -3.14 11.82 -21.50
C PRO A 114 -3.13 11.65 -19.99
N TYR A 115 -3.70 12.57 -19.24
CA TYR A 115 -3.76 12.49 -17.76
C TYR A 115 -4.67 11.37 -17.30
N VAL A 116 -5.80 11.18 -17.94
CA VAL A 116 -6.71 10.05 -17.66
C VAL A 116 -6.01 8.73 -17.97
N GLN A 117 -5.33 8.64 -19.11
CA GLN A 117 -4.60 7.45 -19.52
C GLN A 117 -3.47 7.09 -18.54
N ILE A 118 -2.66 8.08 -18.15
CA ILE A 118 -1.58 7.88 -17.16
C ILE A 118 -2.16 7.42 -15.83
N THR A 119 -3.27 8.00 -15.38
CA THR A 119 -3.94 7.61 -14.13
C THR A 119 -4.41 6.16 -14.16
N ILE A 120 -5.01 5.73 -15.27
CA ILE A 120 -5.46 4.35 -15.46
C ILE A 120 -4.27 3.39 -15.44
N ILE A 121 -3.20 3.70 -16.17
CA ILE A 121 -1.98 2.89 -16.20
C ILE A 121 -1.36 2.79 -14.80
N ALA A 122 -1.22 3.91 -14.09
CA ALA A 122 -0.68 3.94 -12.74
C ALA A 122 -1.54 3.10 -11.78
N PHE A 123 -2.87 3.15 -11.91
CA PHE A 123 -3.79 2.33 -11.12
C PHE A 123 -3.59 0.83 -11.38
N PHE A 124 -3.44 0.41 -12.64
CA PHE A 124 -3.20 -0.99 -12.98
C PHE A 124 -1.83 -1.48 -12.50
N ILE A 125 -0.79 -0.66 -12.60
CA ILE A 125 0.54 -0.98 -12.06
C ILE A 125 0.46 -1.16 -10.54
N PHE A 126 -0.21 -0.24 -9.84
CA PHE A 126 -0.41 -0.33 -8.39
C PHE A 126 -1.18 -1.59 -7.98
N LEU A 127 -2.27 -1.89 -8.69
CA LEU A 127 -3.07 -3.09 -8.44
C LEU A 127 -2.25 -4.38 -8.67
N SER A 128 -1.52 -4.44 -9.77
CA SER A 128 -0.64 -5.57 -10.10
C SER A 128 0.45 -5.77 -9.04
N TYR A 129 1.06 -4.68 -8.57
CA TYR A 129 2.04 -4.72 -7.49
C TYR A 129 1.44 -5.25 -6.18
N MET A 130 0.23 -4.80 -5.81
CA MET A 130 -0.47 -5.31 -4.62
C MET A 130 -0.78 -6.80 -4.73
N LEU A 131 -1.30 -7.25 -5.87
CA LEU A 131 -1.64 -8.65 -6.11
C LEU A 131 -0.39 -9.52 -6.10
N PHE A 132 0.68 -9.11 -6.76
CA PHE A 132 1.96 -9.81 -6.77
C PHE A 132 2.55 -9.97 -5.36
N ASN A 133 2.56 -8.89 -4.56
CA ASN A 133 3.02 -8.94 -3.18
C ASN A 133 2.17 -9.86 -2.29
N ALA A 134 0.84 -9.84 -2.48
CA ALA A 134 -0.08 -10.71 -1.74
C ALA A 134 0.14 -12.19 -2.12
N SER A 135 0.28 -12.49 -3.41
CA SER A 135 0.58 -13.83 -3.92
C SER A 135 1.90 -14.36 -3.40
N ARG A 136 2.96 -13.56 -3.51
CA ARG A 136 4.30 -13.95 -3.02
C ARG A 136 4.33 -14.26 -1.52
N ARG A 137 3.61 -13.46 -0.70
CA ARG A 137 3.48 -13.73 0.74
C ARG A 137 2.70 -15.03 1.00
N SER A 138 1.65 -15.28 0.25
CA SER A 138 0.85 -16.51 0.36
C SER A 138 1.70 -17.74 0.01
N GLU A 139 2.42 -17.69 -1.08
CA GLU A 139 3.29 -18.77 -1.56
C GLU A 139 4.41 -19.10 -0.56
N GLN A 140 5.11 -18.08 -0.04
CA GLN A 140 6.09 -18.28 1.03
C GLN A 140 5.49 -18.93 2.27
N ASN A 141 4.27 -18.55 2.64
CA ASN A 141 3.58 -19.12 3.80
C ASN A 141 3.20 -20.60 3.57
N GLN A 142 2.79 -20.95 2.36
CA GLN A 142 2.45 -22.35 1.99
C GLN A 142 3.68 -23.25 2.00
N VAL A 143 4.77 -22.79 1.38
CA VAL A 143 6.04 -23.54 1.37
C VAL A 143 6.52 -23.80 2.81
N TRP A 144 6.49 -22.79 3.66
CA TRP A 144 6.88 -22.95 5.07
C TRP A 144 5.98 -23.91 5.84
N ALA A 145 4.66 -23.83 5.63
CA ALA A 145 3.71 -24.74 6.30
C ALA A 145 3.91 -26.20 5.82
N GLY A 146 4.10 -26.36 4.50
CA GLY A 146 4.38 -27.67 3.91
C GLY A 146 5.69 -28.28 4.42
N MET A 147 6.78 -27.50 4.39
CA MET A 147 8.09 -27.96 4.90
C MET A 147 8.02 -28.29 6.40
N ALA A 148 7.35 -27.45 7.22
CA ALA A 148 7.25 -27.71 8.64
C ALA A 148 6.48 -29.01 8.94
N LYS A 149 5.36 -29.24 8.22
CA LYS A 149 4.56 -30.46 8.36
C LYS A 149 5.34 -31.68 7.91
N GLU A 150 5.99 -31.61 6.77
CA GLU A 150 6.80 -32.69 6.22
C GLU A 150 7.99 -33.03 7.12
N THR A 151 8.74 -32.01 7.57
CA THR A 151 9.86 -32.21 8.52
C THR A 151 9.37 -32.85 9.82
N ALA A 152 8.23 -32.40 10.36
CA ALA A 152 7.66 -33.02 11.56
C ALA A 152 7.29 -34.49 11.32
N HIS A 153 6.74 -34.83 10.17
CA HIS A 153 6.37 -36.18 9.82
C HIS A 153 7.61 -37.08 9.64
N GLN A 154 8.61 -36.59 8.91
CA GLN A 154 9.86 -37.33 8.66
C GLN A 154 10.73 -37.48 9.90
N LEU A 155 10.68 -36.55 10.85
CA LEU A 155 11.36 -36.67 12.14
C LEU A 155 10.58 -37.56 13.11
N GLY A 156 9.26 -37.60 13.04
CA GLY A 156 8.41 -38.39 13.94
C GLY A 156 8.65 -39.90 13.81
N THR A 157 8.89 -40.39 12.59
CA THR A 157 9.14 -41.82 12.32
C THR A 157 10.42 -42.33 12.99
N PRO A 158 11.63 -41.77 12.76
CA PRO A 158 12.85 -42.22 13.44
C PRO A 158 12.78 -41.97 14.97
N LEU A 159 12.09 -40.96 15.40
CA LEU A 159 11.88 -40.66 16.83
C LEU A 159 11.09 -41.78 17.52
N SER A 160 10.01 -42.25 16.92
CA SER A 160 9.24 -43.37 17.43
C SER A 160 10.08 -44.67 17.48
N SER A 161 10.96 -44.87 16.49
CA SER A 161 11.92 -45.98 16.50
C SER A 161 12.94 -45.88 17.63
N LEU A 162 13.49 -44.68 17.87
CA LEU A 162 14.41 -44.43 18.99
C LEU A 162 13.74 -44.64 20.36
N MET A 163 12.48 -44.25 20.50
CA MET A 163 11.71 -44.54 21.72
C MET A 163 11.54 -46.05 21.93
N ALA A 164 11.24 -46.82 20.87
CA ALA A 164 11.14 -48.26 20.97
C ALA A 164 12.48 -48.91 21.34
N TRP A 165 13.60 -48.46 20.77
CA TRP A 165 14.94 -48.93 21.15
C TRP A 165 15.29 -48.65 22.57
N THR A 166 14.95 -47.48 23.13
CA THR A 166 15.20 -47.17 24.56
C THR A 166 14.39 -48.05 25.49
N GLU A 167 13.17 -48.43 25.15
CA GLU A 167 12.38 -49.40 25.92
C GLU A 167 13.04 -50.81 25.89
N MET A 168 13.57 -51.24 24.74
CA MET A 168 14.30 -52.50 24.64
C MET A 168 15.59 -52.49 25.44
N LEU A 169 16.34 -51.37 25.46
CA LEU A 169 17.56 -51.25 26.27
C LEU A 169 17.27 -51.30 27.79
N LYS A 170 16.13 -50.78 28.25
CA LYS A 170 15.69 -50.96 29.64
C LYS A 170 15.51 -52.42 30.07
N MET A 171 15.03 -53.24 29.14
CA MET A 171 14.85 -54.69 29.38
C MET A 171 16.19 -55.47 29.48
N GLN A 172 17.30 -54.91 29.02
CA GLN A 172 18.62 -55.55 28.99
C GLN A 172 19.53 -55.19 30.17
N ASN A 173 19.01 -54.63 31.26
CA ASN A 173 19.76 -54.24 32.47
C ASN A 173 20.98 -53.32 32.21
N ILE A 174 20.92 -52.47 31.22
CA ILE A 174 21.93 -51.45 30.94
C ILE A 174 21.82 -50.34 31.98
N ASP A 175 22.94 -49.63 32.22
CA ASP A 175 23.01 -48.52 33.13
C ASP A 175 21.86 -47.53 32.93
N ASN A 176 20.99 -47.42 33.91
CA ASN A 176 19.82 -46.55 33.90
C ASN A 176 20.19 -45.09 33.70
N HIS A 177 21.40 -44.65 34.03
CA HIS A 177 21.85 -43.28 33.82
C HIS A 177 21.95 -42.99 32.30
N ILE A 178 22.53 -43.88 31.50
CA ILE A 178 22.68 -43.75 30.04
C ILE A 178 21.31 -43.73 29.41
N ILE A 179 20.42 -44.63 29.80
CA ILE A 179 19.04 -44.70 29.25
C ILE A 179 18.29 -43.40 29.54
N ASN A 180 18.37 -42.88 30.75
CA ASN A 180 17.70 -41.64 31.14
C ASN A 180 18.19 -40.41 30.33
N GLU A 181 19.49 -40.34 30.00
CA GLU A 181 20.03 -39.26 29.16
C GLU A 181 19.54 -39.38 27.70
N ILE A 182 19.49 -40.58 27.16
CA ILE A 182 18.93 -40.85 25.82
C ILE A 182 17.44 -40.47 25.78
N GLU A 183 16.65 -40.83 26.78
CA GLU A 183 15.23 -40.48 26.88
C GLU A 183 15.00 -38.98 26.95
N LYS A 184 15.86 -38.28 27.67
CA LYS A 184 15.80 -36.78 27.73
C LYS A 184 16.01 -36.18 26.34
N ASP A 185 16.96 -36.71 25.58
CA ASP A 185 17.24 -36.20 24.23
C ASP A 185 16.14 -36.56 23.21
N ILE A 186 15.60 -37.76 23.32
CA ILE A 186 14.43 -38.21 22.53
C ILE A 186 13.20 -37.29 22.85
N SER A 187 12.94 -37.08 24.14
CA SER A 187 11.84 -36.19 24.58
C SER A 187 12.02 -34.76 24.03
N ARG A 188 13.27 -34.25 23.99
CA ARG A 188 13.56 -32.95 23.40
C ARG A 188 13.26 -32.92 21.89
N LEU A 189 13.60 -33.99 21.14
CA LEU A 189 13.31 -34.11 19.73
C LEU A 189 11.80 -34.22 19.46
N ASP A 190 11.10 -34.98 20.28
CA ASP A 190 9.63 -35.11 20.22
C ASP A 190 8.93 -33.77 20.45
N ASP A 191 9.36 -33.00 21.43
CA ASP A 191 8.86 -31.65 21.67
C ASP A 191 9.06 -30.72 20.47
N VAL A 192 10.24 -30.78 19.83
CA VAL A 192 10.52 -30.00 18.61
C VAL A 192 9.58 -30.45 17.47
N THR A 193 9.46 -31.74 17.25
CA THR A 193 8.63 -32.33 16.20
C THR A 193 7.15 -31.96 16.35
N ARG A 194 6.61 -32.10 17.56
CA ARG A 194 5.23 -31.69 17.89
C ARG A 194 4.99 -30.21 17.68
N ARG A 195 5.97 -29.37 18.01
CA ARG A 195 5.88 -27.91 17.80
C ARG A 195 5.86 -27.57 16.31
N PHE A 196 6.68 -28.21 15.49
CA PHE A 196 6.67 -28.03 14.04
C PHE A 196 5.35 -28.51 13.39
N SER A 197 4.80 -29.65 13.85
CA SER A 197 3.52 -30.18 13.37
C SER A 197 2.34 -29.22 13.57
N LYS A 198 2.38 -28.39 14.63
CA LYS A 198 1.34 -27.39 14.91
C LYS A 198 1.45 -26.15 14.01
N ILE A 199 2.57 -25.96 13.31
CA ILE A 199 2.75 -24.87 12.34
C ILE A 199 1.97 -25.24 11.08
N GLY A 200 0.96 -24.45 10.73
CA GLY A 200 0.11 -24.68 9.54
C GLY A 200 -1.25 -25.34 9.84
N SER A 201 -1.46 -25.82 11.08
CA SER A 201 -2.78 -26.28 11.51
C SER A 201 -3.68 -25.10 11.95
N ALA A 202 -4.99 -25.30 11.96
CA ALA A 202 -5.93 -24.32 12.49
C ALA A 202 -5.70 -24.13 13.99
N VAL A 203 -5.31 -22.93 14.39
CA VAL A 203 -5.03 -22.59 15.80
C VAL A 203 -6.29 -22.01 16.43
N THR A 204 -6.72 -22.63 17.54
CA THR A 204 -7.81 -22.09 18.35
C THR A 204 -7.23 -21.17 19.42
N LEU A 205 -7.74 -19.94 19.48
CA LEU A 205 -7.46 -18.98 20.52
C LEU A 205 -8.47 -19.16 21.66
N LYS A 206 -7.99 -19.13 22.89
CA LYS A 206 -8.82 -19.18 24.11
C LYS A 206 -8.42 -18.03 25.02
N ASP A 207 -9.34 -17.54 25.82
CA ASP A 207 -9.03 -16.54 26.83
C ASP A 207 -8.01 -17.14 27.82
N THR A 208 -6.83 -16.55 27.81
CA THR A 208 -5.68 -17.05 28.53
C THR A 208 -5.01 -15.87 29.26
N ASN A 209 -4.69 -16.04 30.54
CA ASN A 209 -3.91 -15.03 31.25
C ASN A 209 -2.47 -15.02 30.72
N VAL A 210 -2.07 -13.92 30.07
CA VAL A 210 -0.74 -13.76 29.49
C VAL A 210 0.36 -13.83 30.56
N VAL A 211 0.08 -13.32 31.76
CA VAL A 211 1.05 -13.32 32.87
C VAL A 211 1.35 -14.75 33.31
N THR A 212 0.33 -15.56 33.56
CA THR A 212 0.49 -16.98 33.89
C THR A 212 1.29 -17.72 32.82
N ALA A 213 0.99 -17.48 31.54
CA ALA A 213 1.71 -18.13 30.45
C ALA A 213 3.20 -17.74 30.40
N ILE A 214 3.53 -16.47 30.72
CA ILE A 214 4.91 -16.00 30.83
C ILE A 214 5.63 -16.68 31.98
N TYR A 215 5.02 -16.71 33.18
CA TYR A 215 5.64 -17.33 34.35
C TYR A 215 5.95 -18.82 34.11
N GLU A 216 5.00 -19.58 33.58
CA GLU A 216 5.20 -20.99 33.26
C GLU A 216 6.34 -21.21 32.25
N ALA A 217 6.44 -20.37 31.19
CA ALA A 217 7.51 -20.45 30.21
C ALA A 217 8.87 -20.11 30.81
N VAL A 218 8.96 -19.10 31.70
CA VAL A 218 10.19 -18.71 32.35
C VAL A 218 10.63 -19.75 33.41
N ASP A 219 9.71 -20.27 34.20
CA ASP A 219 10.00 -21.30 35.21
C ASP A 219 10.52 -22.58 34.53
N TYR A 220 9.96 -22.97 33.37
CA TYR A 220 10.47 -24.05 32.56
C TYR A 220 11.93 -23.85 32.11
N LEU A 221 12.30 -22.62 31.77
CA LEU A 221 13.64 -22.29 31.27
C LEU A 221 14.65 -22.09 32.39
N LYS A 222 14.27 -21.55 33.57
CA LYS A 222 15.17 -21.37 34.73
C LYS A 222 15.89 -22.66 35.09
N ASN A 223 15.20 -23.79 35.05
CA ASN A 223 15.74 -25.11 35.40
C ASN A 223 16.62 -25.71 34.28
N ARG A 224 16.72 -25.08 33.11
CA ARG A 224 17.40 -25.60 31.91
C ARG A 224 18.45 -24.63 31.34
N THR A 225 18.60 -23.46 31.90
CA THR A 225 19.57 -22.45 31.49
C THR A 225 20.62 -22.24 32.61
N SER A 226 21.71 -21.56 32.25
CA SER A 226 22.80 -21.27 33.20
C SER A 226 22.27 -20.51 34.43
N GLN A 227 22.68 -20.96 35.61
CA GLN A 227 22.43 -20.27 36.91
C GLN A 227 23.04 -18.87 36.98
N LYS A 228 23.92 -18.52 36.05
CA LYS A 228 24.54 -17.18 35.94
C LYS A 228 23.60 -16.12 35.35
N VAL A 229 22.44 -16.52 34.85
CA VAL A 229 21.45 -15.59 34.29
C VAL A 229 20.32 -15.38 35.30
N SER A 230 20.12 -14.14 35.72
CA SER A 230 19.03 -13.76 36.62
C SER A 230 17.77 -13.39 35.82
N TYR A 231 16.61 -13.80 36.32
CA TYR A 231 15.30 -13.52 35.70
C TYR A 231 14.48 -12.63 36.61
N GLN A 232 14.03 -11.49 36.07
CA GLN A 232 13.14 -10.57 36.77
C GLN A 232 11.86 -10.36 35.96
N ILE A 233 10.71 -10.72 36.53
CA ILE A 233 9.41 -10.46 35.98
C ILE A 233 8.78 -9.29 36.73
N ASN A 234 8.58 -8.15 36.08
CA ASN A 234 8.13 -6.89 36.68
C ASN A 234 6.61 -6.78 36.75
N ILE A 235 5.92 -7.88 37.08
CA ILE A 235 4.47 -7.93 37.28
C ILE A 235 4.14 -9.05 38.26
N PRO A 236 3.21 -8.87 39.19
CA PRO A 236 2.81 -9.92 40.12
C PRO A 236 2.25 -11.15 39.40
N LYS A 237 2.54 -12.35 39.94
CA LYS A 237 2.16 -13.62 39.31
C LYS A 237 0.64 -13.83 39.26
N ASP A 238 -0.07 -13.27 40.21
CA ASP A 238 -1.53 -13.30 40.36
C ASP A 238 -2.26 -12.23 39.54
N TYR A 239 -1.52 -11.33 38.89
CA TYR A 239 -2.12 -10.29 38.06
C TYR A 239 -2.75 -10.89 36.81
N MET A 240 -4.01 -10.48 36.53
CA MET A 240 -4.82 -11.07 35.48
C MET A 240 -4.88 -10.16 34.24
N VAL A 241 -4.33 -10.64 33.12
CA VAL A 241 -4.43 -10.01 31.80
C VAL A 241 -4.95 -11.03 30.79
N PRO A 242 -6.28 -11.25 30.75
CA PRO A 242 -6.86 -12.22 29.82
C PRO A 242 -6.76 -11.71 28.36
N LEU A 243 -6.25 -12.57 27.50
CA LEU A 243 -6.12 -12.32 26.06
C LEU A 243 -6.51 -13.58 25.29
N PRO A 244 -7.09 -13.42 24.09
CA PRO A 244 -7.35 -14.55 23.18
C PRO A 244 -6.03 -15.07 22.61
N LEU A 245 -5.47 -16.08 23.25
CA LEU A 245 -4.17 -16.68 22.93
C LEU A 245 -4.28 -18.20 22.76
N ASN A 246 -3.38 -18.76 21.96
CA ASN A 246 -3.02 -20.16 22.07
C ASN A 246 -1.85 -20.27 23.06
N LYS A 247 -2.12 -20.77 24.28
CA LYS A 247 -1.17 -20.83 25.38
C LYS A 247 0.16 -21.46 24.96
N HIS A 248 0.14 -22.61 24.32
CA HIS A 248 1.36 -23.34 23.93
C HIS A 248 2.20 -22.59 22.89
N LEU A 249 1.56 -22.00 21.89
CA LEU A 249 2.29 -21.20 20.88
C LEU A 249 2.86 -19.92 21.49
N PHE A 250 2.12 -19.28 22.40
CA PHE A 250 2.61 -18.09 23.09
C PHE A 250 3.76 -18.41 24.05
N GLN A 251 3.68 -19.50 24.79
CA GLN A 251 4.81 -19.98 25.61
C GLN A 251 6.05 -20.22 24.75
N TRP A 252 5.88 -20.82 23.59
CA TRP A 252 6.98 -21.01 22.66
C TRP A 252 7.61 -19.71 22.15
N VAL A 253 6.80 -18.66 21.95
CA VAL A 253 7.31 -17.31 21.66
C VAL A 253 8.23 -16.83 22.79
N ILE A 254 7.76 -16.90 24.04
CA ILE A 254 8.53 -16.49 25.22
C ILE A 254 9.82 -17.31 25.35
N GLU A 255 9.74 -18.63 25.21
CA GLU A 255 10.91 -19.51 25.27
C GLU A 255 11.97 -19.15 24.23
N ASN A 256 11.57 -18.87 22.96
CA ASN A 256 12.53 -18.50 21.92
C ASN A 256 13.20 -17.15 22.19
N LEU A 257 12.45 -16.15 22.68
CA LEU A 257 12.99 -14.83 22.98
C LEU A 257 13.94 -14.90 24.19
N VAL A 258 13.55 -15.62 25.24
CA VAL A 258 14.39 -15.81 26.43
C VAL A 258 15.64 -16.62 26.08
N LYS A 259 15.56 -17.69 25.28
CA LYS A 259 16.76 -18.43 24.84
C LYS A 259 17.70 -17.52 24.01
N ASN A 260 17.14 -16.65 23.16
CA ASN A 260 17.96 -15.70 22.42
C ASN A 260 18.65 -14.69 23.34
N ALA A 261 17.96 -14.25 24.41
CA ALA A 261 18.53 -13.38 25.45
C ALA A 261 19.67 -14.08 26.19
N VAL A 262 19.46 -15.32 26.67
CA VAL A 262 20.50 -16.14 27.33
C VAL A 262 21.73 -16.30 26.42
N ASP A 263 21.52 -16.61 25.12
CA ASP A 263 22.61 -16.78 24.16
C ASP A 263 23.34 -15.46 23.82
N ALA A 264 22.70 -14.31 24.05
CA ALA A 264 23.32 -13.00 23.87
C ALA A 264 24.12 -12.53 25.07
N ILE A 265 23.85 -13.12 26.24
CA ILE A 265 24.56 -12.86 27.51
C ILE A 265 25.85 -13.68 27.55
N GLU A 266 27.00 -13.01 27.64
CA GLU A 266 28.32 -13.63 27.76
C GLU A 266 28.74 -13.58 29.23
N GLY A 267 28.52 -14.69 29.96
CA GLY A 267 28.85 -14.79 31.40
C GLY A 267 27.65 -14.61 32.33
N GLU A 268 27.70 -13.65 33.23
CA GLU A 268 26.60 -13.28 34.12
C GLU A 268 25.76 -12.17 33.54
N GLY A 269 24.43 -12.25 33.68
CA GLY A 269 23.55 -11.21 33.16
C GLY A 269 22.11 -11.32 33.62
N LYS A 270 21.29 -10.43 33.14
CA LYS A 270 19.93 -10.24 33.59
C LYS A 270 18.93 -10.21 32.43
N ILE A 271 17.84 -10.94 32.59
CA ILE A 271 16.68 -10.87 31.68
C ILE A 271 15.51 -10.28 32.46
N GLN A 272 14.93 -9.20 31.92
CA GLN A 272 13.77 -8.51 32.49
C GLN A 272 12.57 -8.69 31.60
N ILE A 273 11.43 -9.06 32.18
CA ILE A 273 10.16 -9.21 31.46
C ILE A 273 9.13 -8.27 32.07
N GLY A 274 8.61 -7.34 31.29
CA GLY A 274 7.58 -6.40 31.69
C GLY A 274 6.31 -6.59 30.88
N VAL A 275 5.15 -6.46 31.52
CA VAL A 275 3.84 -6.44 30.86
C VAL A 275 3.19 -5.09 31.12
N PHE A 276 2.76 -4.42 30.07
CA PHE A 276 2.15 -3.10 30.13
C PHE A 276 0.81 -3.15 29.40
N GLU A 277 -0.23 -2.74 30.10
CA GLU A 277 -1.59 -2.79 29.58
C GLU A 277 -2.04 -1.40 29.16
N GLU A 278 -2.50 -1.26 27.92
CA GLU A 278 -3.17 -0.09 27.40
C GLU A 278 -4.59 -0.44 26.93
N ASN A 279 -5.43 0.58 26.66
CA ASN A 279 -6.86 0.40 26.37
C ASN A 279 -7.20 -0.75 25.40
N LYS A 280 -6.46 -0.88 24.29
CA LYS A 280 -6.76 -1.86 23.21
C LYS A 280 -5.66 -2.90 23.00
N VAL A 281 -4.52 -2.71 23.63
CA VAL A 281 -3.32 -3.52 23.40
C VAL A 281 -2.60 -3.84 24.71
N VAL A 282 -1.88 -4.94 24.70
CA VAL A 282 -0.97 -5.34 25.77
C VAL A 282 0.42 -5.45 25.17
N TYR A 283 1.39 -4.81 25.81
CA TYR A 283 2.81 -4.90 25.45
C TYR A 283 3.50 -5.88 26.39
N VAL A 284 4.31 -6.76 25.81
CA VAL A 284 5.24 -7.59 26.57
C VAL A 284 6.65 -7.24 26.12
N ASP A 285 7.44 -6.67 27.01
CA ASP A 285 8.84 -6.34 26.78
C ASP A 285 9.73 -7.42 27.38
N ILE A 286 10.66 -7.94 26.58
CA ILE A 286 11.69 -8.89 27.03
C ILE A 286 13.03 -8.22 26.75
N SER A 287 13.75 -7.91 27.82
CA SER A 287 15.01 -7.16 27.79
C SER A 287 16.14 -8.01 28.34
N ASP A 288 17.27 -8.02 27.66
CA ASP A 288 18.53 -8.59 28.08
C ASP A 288 19.62 -7.51 28.15
N ASP A 289 20.64 -7.74 28.94
CA ASP A 289 21.87 -6.93 29.02
C ASP A 289 23.05 -7.55 28.26
N GLY A 290 22.75 -8.40 27.26
CA GLY A 290 23.74 -9.09 26.43
C GLY A 290 24.45 -8.18 25.44
N LYS A 291 25.11 -8.81 24.45
CA LYS A 291 25.94 -8.12 23.45
C LYS A 291 25.21 -7.14 22.52
N GLY A 292 23.89 -7.17 22.48
CA GLY A 292 23.07 -6.31 21.62
C GLY A 292 23.27 -6.55 20.12
N MET A 293 22.73 -5.63 19.31
CA MET A 293 22.73 -5.74 17.85
C MET A 293 23.03 -4.43 17.15
N THR A 294 23.67 -4.51 15.98
CA THR A 294 23.85 -3.38 15.07
C THR A 294 22.56 -3.08 14.32
N ARG A 295 22.41 -1.85 13.78
CA ARG A 295 21.25 -1.48 12.93
C ARG A 295 21.03 -2.44 11.76
N LYS A 296 22.10 -2.89 11.12
CA LYS A 296 22.04 -3.83 10.00
C LYS A 296 21.48 -5.20 10.44
N GLN A 297 21.89 -5.69 11.60
CA GLN A 297 21.35 -6.93 12.17
C GLN A 297 19.86 -6.80 12.48
N ILE A 298 19.44 -5.71 13.12
CA ILE A 298 18.03 -5.45 13.46
C ILE A 298 17.10 -5.52 12.24
N GLN A 299 17.55 -5.05 11.07
CA GLN A 299 16.78 -5.12 9.84
C GLN A 299 16.55 -6.55 9.33
N HIS A 300 17.44 -7.48 9.66
CA HIS A 300 17.44 -8.83 9.10
C HIS A 300 17.08 -9.95 10.08
N ILE A 301 17.02 -9.67 11.40
CA ILE A 301 16.83 -10.72 12.42
C ILE A 301 15.55 -11.55 12.28
N PHE A 302 14.53 -11.01 11.63
CA PHE A 302 13.27 -11.72 11.38
C PHE A 302 13.22 -12.41 10.00
N HIS A 303 14.30 -12.33 9.21
CA HIS A 303 14.37 -13.04 7.92
C HIS A 303 14.75 -14.52 8.17
N PRO A 304 14.11 -15.43 7.44
CA PRO A 304 14.43 -16.87 7.55
C PRO A 304 15.92 -17.14 7.28
N GLY A 305 16.52 -17.97 8.10
CA GLY A 305 17.92 -18.36 7.95
C GLY A 305 18.95 -17.34 8.48
N PHE A 306 18.51 -16.16 8.94
CA PHE A 306 19.44 -15.20 9.53
C PHE A 306 19.88 -15.64 10.93
N THR A 307 21.17 -15.83 11.12
CA THR A 307 21.78 -16.19 12.41
C THR A 307 23.21 -15.65 12.51
N THR A 308 23.58 -15.22 13.68
CA THR A 308 24.97 -14.87 14.06
C THR A 308 25.64 -15.98 14.88
N LYS A 309 24.93 -17.08 15.15
CA LYS A 309 25.40 -18.21 15.96
C LYS A 309 26.11 -19.24 15.09
N LYS A 310 27.20 -19.85 15.60
CA LYS A 310 27.91 -20.96 14.92
C LYS A 310 27.01 -22.19 14.74
N ARG A 311 26.07 -22.41 15.67
CA ARG A 311 25.07 -23.49 15.63
C ARG A 311 23.68 -22.87 15.75
N GLY A 312 22.85 -23.05 14.76
CA GLY A 312 21.47 -22.56 14.74
C GLY A 312 20.97 -22.31 13.32
N TRP A 313 19.72 -22.62 13.08
CA TRP A 313 19.10 -22.61 11.73
C TRP A 313 18.56 -21.21 11.36
N GLY A 314 18.67 -20.21 12.26
CA GLY A 314 18.13 -18.88 12.01
C GLY A 314 16.60 -18.81 11.89
N LEU A 315 15.88 -19.79 12.43
CA LEU A 315 14.43 -19.93 12.28
C LEU A 315 13.65 -19.42 13.50
N GLY A 316 14.28 -19.27 14.66
CA GLY A 316 13.59 -18.99 15.93
C GLY A 316 12.81 -17.67 15.89
N LEU A 317 13.45 -16.54 15.53
CA LEU A 317 12.78 -15.23 15.47
C LEU A 317 11.80 -15.11 14.31
N THR A 318 12.05 -15.76 13.19
CA THR A 318 11.09 -15.85 12.07
C THR A 318 9.82 -16.54 12.53
N LEU A 319 9.95 -17.62 13.28
CA LEU A 319 8.83 -18.37 13.82
C LEU A 319 8.07 -17.57 14.88
N VAL A 320 8.78 -16.89 15.78
CA VAL A 320 8.17 -15.97 16.76
C VAL A 320 7.32 -14.92 16.06
N LYS A 321 7.86 -14.27 15.02
CA LYS A 321 7.13 -13.28 14.23
C LYS A 321 5.88 -13.90 13.60
N ARG A 322 6.01 -15.09 13.00
CA ARG A 322 4.90 -15.79 12.38
C ARG A 322 3.79 -16.15 13.38
N ILE A 323 4.16 -16.69 14.55
CA ILE A 323 3.21 -17.05 15.61
C ILE A 323 2.42 -15.82 16.06
N LEU A 324 3.09 -14.71 16.29
CA LEU A 324 2.45 -13.49 16.75
C LEU A 324 1.59 -12.84 15.68
N GLU A 325 2.10 -12.68 14.45
CA GLU A 325 1.38 -11.97 13.39
C GLU A 325 0.25 -12.79 12.76
N GLN A 326 0.50 -14.09 12.48
CA GLN A 326 -0.47 -14.91 11.75
C GLN A 326 -1.50 -15.58 12.65
N TYR A 327 -1.11 -16.03 13.84
CA TYR A 327 -2.01 -16.77 14.73
C TYR A 327 -2.64 -15.89 15.82
N HIS A 328 -1.94 -14.86 16.30
CA HIS A 328 -2.44 -13.99 17.36
C HIS A 328 -2.85 -12.59 16.90
N GLY A 329 -2.62 -12.24 15.64
CA GLY A 329 -2.94 -10.91 15.10
C GLY A 329 -2.16 -9.77 15.78
N GLY A 330 -1.05 -10.12 16.45
CA GLY A 330 -0.14 -9.21 17.14
C GLY A 330 1.00 -8.73 16.25
N LYS A 331 2.04 -8.17 16.90
CA LYS A 331 3.29 -7.74 16.23
C LYS A 331 4.47 -7.98 17.16
N ILE A 332 5.68 -8.09 16.59
CA ILE A 332 6.95 -8.07 17.32
C ILE A 332 7.96 -7.19 16.60
N PHE A 333 8.76 -6.47 17.38
CA PHE A 333 9.87 -5.68 16.88
C PHE A 333 10.92 -5.46 17.97
N VAL A 334 12.11 -5.01 17.58
CA VAL A 334 13.14 -4.55 18.51
C VAL A 334 12.80 -3.13 18.93
N LYS A 335 12.51 -2.96 20.22
CA LYS A 335 12.25 -1.65 20.82
C LYS A 335 13.54 -0.85 20.96
N ASN A 336 14.56 -1.48 21.53
CA ASN A 336 15.89 -0.91 21.71
C ASN A 336 16.94 -2.00 21.55
N SER A 337 18.04 -1.71 20.88
CA SER A 337 19.25 -2.53 20.90
C SER A 337 20.44 -1.70 20.40
N ALA A 338 21.58 -1.89 21.04
CA ALA A 338 22.86 -1.34 20.58
C ALA A 338 23.99 -2.31 21.00
N PRO A 339 25.08 -2.37 20.26
CA PRO A 339 26.24 -3.18 20.62
C PRO A 339 26.70 -2.90 22.05
N GLY A 340 26.83 -3.95 22.88
CA GLY A 340 27.22 -3.88 24.27
C GLY A 340 26.16 -3.32 25.24
N LYS A 341 24.94 -3.03 24.80
CA LYS A 341 23.86 -2.46 25.64
C LYS A 341 22.62 -3.35 25.73
N GLY A 342 22.75 -4.61 25.29
CA GLY A 342 21.64 -5.54 25.32
C GLY A 342 20.55 -5.27 24.25
N THR A 343 19.44 -5.99 24.38
CA THR A 343 18.30 -5.89 23.47
C THR A 343 16.99 -5.90 24.22
N THR A 344 16.03 -5.12 23.76
CA THR A 344 14.63 -5.19 24.20
C THR A 344 13.75 -5.54 23.01
N PHE A 345 13.14 -6.71 23.06
CA PHE A 345 12.05 -7.09 22.16
C PHE A 345 10.71 -6.63 22.73
N ARG A 346 9.87 -6.06 21.88
CA ARG A 346 8.48 -5.72 22.25
C ARG A 346 7.50 -6.55 21.43
N ILE A 347 6.64 -7.26 22.14
CA ILE A 347 5.47 -7.94 21.62
C ILE A 347 4.26 -7.03 21.82
N VAL A 348 3.40 -6.91 20.79
CA VAL A 348 2.14 -6.17 20.85
C VAL A 348 1.01 -7.15 20.63
N LEU A 349 0.13 -7.31 21.61
CA LEU A 349 -1.05 -8.16 21.56
C LEU A 349 -2.32 -7.31 21.62
N LYS A 350 -3.33 -7.66 20.84
CA LYS A 350 -4.62 -6.95 20.85
C LYS A 350 -5.58 -7.65 21.79
N LYS A 351 -6.28 -6.86 22.63
CA LYS A 351 -7.35 -7.40 23.50
C LYS A 351 -8.51 -7.98 22.70
N HIS A 352 -8.81 -7.37 21.57
CA HIS A 352 -9.83 -7.84 20.62
C HIS A 352 -9.20 -7.94 19.22
N PRO A 353 -8.52 -9.05 18.91
CA PRO A 353 -7.99 -9.23 17.57
C PRO A 353 -9.14 -9.37 16.59
N LYS A 354 -9.06 -8.69 15.44
CA LYS A 354 -9.95 -9.00 14.32
C LYS A 354 -9.76 -10.49 13.99
N PRO A 355 -10.85 -11.24 13.70
CA PRO A 355 -10.71 -12.64 13.34
C PRO A 355 -9.69 -12.76 12.21
N VAL A 356 -8.66 -13.55 12.43
CA VAL A 356 -7.67 -13.86 11.40
C VAL A 356 -8.45 -14.47 10.26
N LYS A 357 -8.45 -13.83 9.09
CA LYS A 357 -9.12 -14.35 7.89
C LYS A 357 -8.63 -15.79 7.73
N LYS A 358 -9.53 -16.75 7.94
CA LYS A 358 -9.28 -18.15 7.58
C LYS A 358 -8.85 -18.11 6.12
N GLY A 359 -7.59 -18.38 5.85
CA GLY A 359 -7.13 -18.58 4.49
C GLY A 359 -8.07 -19.60 3.83
N LEU A 360 -8.48 -19.32 2.61
CA LEU A 360 -9.31 -20.20 1.78
C LEU A 360 -8.58 -21.55 1.55
N PHE A 361 -8.56 -22.39 2.58
CA PHE A 361 -8.18 -23.79 2.44
C PHE A 361 -9.45 -24.63 2.55
N ARG A 362 -10.26 -24.66 1.49
CA ARG A 362 -11.10 -25.79 1.19
C ARG A 362 -10.22 -26.82 0.49
N TYR A 363 -9.73 -27.78 1.20
CA TYR A 363 -9.35 -29.06 0.59
C TYR A 363 -10.63 -29.72 0.11
N HIS A 364 -10.79 -29.87 -1.20
CA HIS A 364 -11.66 -30.90 -1.74
C HIS A 364 -11.06 -32.26 -1.32
N GLN A 365 -11.89 -33.02 -0.61
CA GLN A 365 -11.69 -34.44 -0.37
C GLN A 365 -11.80 -35.20 -1.70
#